data_d021188b993b36b39e2506a08af79132
#
_entry.id   d021188b993b36b39e2506a08af79132
#
_cell.length_a   1.000
_cell.length_b   1.000
_cell.length_c   1.000
_cell.angle_alpha   90.00
_cell.angle_beta   90.00
_cell.angle_gamma   90.00
#
_symmetry.space_group_name_H-M   'P 1'
#
loop_
_entity.id
_entity.type
_entity.pdbx_description
1 polymer ?
#
loop_
_entity_poly.entity_id
_entity_poly.type
_entity_poly.pdbx_seq_one_letter_code
_entity_poly.pdbx_strand_id
1 'polypeptide(L)'
;MISKLEKLLGPIANKLAQQRHLQAISSGMMMSLGLIVVGSVFLIIANPPINLDLVDLNTGNIFLKFLISWKQFALANYDVLTLPYNYTMGLVGLISAFGVAYCLAESYKMKASVYGIISMCTFLMVAAPLKDGAITMSYLGADGLFVALIISLISVEISRVVSNRIVFTFPDSVPSAVTNFVNSLMPLALNIIVIYGANLILVALSGKSMPNLIMSFLTPAISGVDNVWMFMGIYLFSNILWMFGINGSSIVFPIVFALGIANTGLNGELVNLGKDPTAIMNLQMFRYALLGGAGNTLGLVLLMCRSKSKHISSIGRLSIVPGICGINEPIMFGAPIVLNPILSIPFLVMPCISIGLGYLVQKIGLVSMGYIVDPSFTPFFAQGFLSALDIRNVIFMIVLIIISVGVYYPFFKVYEKNTLANEAE
;
A
#
# COMPACT_ATOMS: atom_id res chain seq x y z
N MET A 1 -29.16 13.19 -6.05
CA MET A 1 -28.61 11.91 -5.56
C MET A 1 -27.37 12.15 -4.69
N ILE A 2 -26.40 12.91 -5.16
CA ILE A 2 -25.16 13.27 -4.43
C ILE A 2 -25.49 13.98 -3.10
N SER A 3 -26.41 14.95 -3.06
CA SER A 3 -26.82 15.68 -1.85
C SER A 3 -27.50 14.79 -0.78
N LYS A 4 -28.17 13.71 -1.18
CA LYS A 4 -28.72 12.72 -0.24
C LYS A 4 -27.63 11.81 0.35
N LEU A 5 -26.65 11.39 -0.46
CA LEU A 5 -25.49 10.64 -0.01
C LEU A 5 -24.60 11.48 0.90
N GLU A 6 -24.39 12.75 0.59
CA GLU A 6 -23.63 13.68 1.41
C GLU A 6 -24.30 13.89 2.78
N LYS A 7 -25.64 14.04 2.83
CA LYS A 7 -26.40 14.14 4.08
C LYS A 7 -26.37 12.85 4.92
N LEU A 8 -26.28 11.69 4.28
CA LEU A 8 -26.22 10.40 4.97
C LEU A 8 -24.80 10.03 5.43
N LEU A 9 -23.82 10.21 4.54
CA LEU A 9 -22.43 9.83 4.79
C LEU A 9 -21.61 10.93 5.45
N GLY A 10 -21.94 12.19 5.23
CA GLY A 10 -21.22 13.35 5.77
C GLY A 10 -21.06 13.32 7.30
N PRO A 11 -22.11 13.10 8.10
CA PRO A 11 -21.98 13.02 9.56
C PRO A 11 -21.12 11.85 10.02
N ILE A 12 -21.22 10.68 9.35
CA ILE A 12 -20.43 9.49 9.66
C ILE A 12 -18.96 9.71 9.29
N ALA A 13 -18.73 10.25 8.09
CA ALA A 13 -17.38 10.55 7.60
C ALA A 13 -16.69 11.61 8.48
N ASN A 14 -17.41 12.68 8.87
CA ASN A 14 -16.87 13.70 9.77
C ASN A 14 -16.53 13.13 11.17
N LYS A 15 -17.36 12.24 11.70
CA LYS A 15 -17.10 11.58 12.97
C LYS A 15 -15.88 10.65 12.88
N LEU A 16 -15.74 9.93 11.79
CA LEU A 16 -14.56 9.09 11.51
C LEU A 16 -13.31 9.95 11.26
N ALA A 17 -13.44 11.02 10.46
CA ALA A 17 -12.33 11.92 10.15
C ALA A 17 -11.77 12.64 11.40
N GLN A 18 -12.61 12.92 12.40
CA GLN A 18 -12.21 13.55 13.67
C GLN A 18 -11.75 12.55 14.73
N GLN A 19 -11.82 11.26 14.45
CA GLN A 19 -11.43 10.23 15.39
C GLN A 19 -9.91 10.16 15.50
N ARG A 20 -9.38 10.37 16.71
CA ARG A 20 -7.93 10.54 16.97
C ARG A 20 -7.08 9.38 16.50
N HIS A 21 -7.54 8.13 16.68
CA HIS A 21 -6.80 6.94 16.25
C HIS A 21 -6.69 6.87 14.72
N LEU A 22 -7.78 7.20 14.00
CA LEU A 22 -7.76 7.24 12.53
C LEU A 22 -6.89 8.38 12.01
N GLN A 23 -6.93 9.55 12.65
CA GLN A 23 -6.03 10.66 12.31
C GLN A 23 -4.57 10.29 12.57
N ALA A 24 -4.27 9.61 13.67
CA ALA A 24 -2.93 9.16 14.01
C ALA A 24 -2.43 8.12 12.99
N ILE A 25 -3.27 7.18 12.55
CA ILE A 25 -2.94 6.23 11.49
C ILE A 25 -2.58 7.00 10.20
N SER A 26 -3.47 7.88 9.74
CA SER A 26 -3.25 8.64 8.51
C SER A 26 -1.96 9.48 8.58
N SER A 27 -1.81 10.30 9.64
CA SER A 27 -0.64 11.18 9.79
C SER A 27 0.66 10.40 9.99
N GLY A 28 0.62 9.30 10.77
CA GLY A 28 1.79 8.45 11.01
C GLY A 28 2.26 7.72 9.75
N MET A 29 1.33 7.28 8.89
CA MET A 29 1.67 6.69 7.59
C MET A 29 2.23 7.75 6.63
N MET A 30 1.75 9.00 6.68
CA MET A 30 2.32 10.09 5.88
C MET A 30 3.79 10.36 6.20
N MET A 31 4.24 10.13 7.44
CA MET A 31 5.66 10.27 7.80
C MET A 31 6.56 9.32 7.02
N SER A 32 6.07 8.16 6.60
CA SER A 32 6.81 7.18 5.80
C SER A 32 6.81 7.48 4.29
N LEU A 33 5.97 8.41 3.82
CA LEU A 33 5.72 8.62 2.40
C LEU A 33 6.99 8.92 1.58
N GLY A 34 7.84 9.81 2.07
CA GLY A 34 9.10 10.15 1.38
C GLY A 34 10.03 8.94 1.21
N LEU A 35 10.10 8.08 2.24
CA LEU A 35 10.89 6.85 2.21
C LEU A 35 10.32 5.83 1.22
N ILE A 36 8.99 5.68 1.19
CA ILE A 36 8.29 4.79 0.23
C ILE A 36 8.60 5.21 -1.21
N VAL A 37 8.48 6.49 -1.52
CA VAL A 37 8.74 7.02 -2.88
C VAL A 37 10.20 6.77 -3.30
N VAL A 38 11.16 7.10 -2.44
CA VAL A 38 12.59 6.86 -2.73
C VAL A 38 12.86 5.36 -2.91
N GLY A 39 12.35 4.51 -2.01
CA GLY A 39 12.51 3.06 -2.12
C GLY A 39 11.95 2.49 -3.41
N SER A 40 10.78 2.98 -3.85
CA SER A 40 10.14 2.55 -5.09
C SER A 40 10.97 2.87 -6.34
N VAL A 41 11.64 4.03 -6.37
CA VAL A 41 12.55 4.39 -7.47
C VAL A 41 13.71 3.38 -7.57
N PHE A 42 14.31 3.03 -6.45
CA PHE A 42 15.39 2.03 -6.44
C PHE A 42 14.90 0.64 -6.85
N LEU A 43 13.68 0.27 -6.47
CA LEU A 43 13.09 -0.99 -6.90
C LEU A 43 12.87 -1.04 -8.43
N ILE A 44 12.43 0.06 -9.04
CA ILE A 44 12.30 0.17 -10.50
C ILE A 44 13.66 0.03 -11.18
N ILE A 45 14.70 0.69 -10.66
CA ILE A 45 16.06 0.60 -11.18
C ILE A 45 16.60 -0.84 -11.13
N ALA A 46 16.29 -1.57 -10.04
CA ALA A 46 16.71 -2.96 -9.86
C ALA A 46 15.92 -3.97 -10.71
N ASN A 47 14.74 -3.57 -11.24
CA ASN A 47 13.85 -4.46 -12.00
C ASN A 47 13.49 -3.90 -13.38
N PRO A 48 14.45 -3.82 -14.32
CA PRO A 48 14.17 -3.37 -15.68
C PRO A 48 13.10 -4.23 -16.36
N PRO A 49 12.21 -3.62 -17.17
CA PRO A 49 11.03 -4.26 -17.74
C PRO A 49 11.35 -5.12 -18.97
N ILE A 50 12.25 -6.09 -18.84
CA ILE A 50 12.61 -7.02 -19.90
C ILE A 50 12.95 -8.40 -19.32
N ASN A 51 12.50 -9.46 -20.01
CA ASN A 51 12.92 -10.83 -19.72
C ASN A 51 13.97 -11.24 -20.75
N LEU A 52 15.19 -11.58 -20.28
CA LEU A 52 16.31 -11.93 -21.15
C LEU A 52 16.12 -13.28 -21.86
N ASP A 53 15.29 -14.18 -21.30
CA ASP A 53 15.03 -15.50 -21.89
C ASP A 53 14.14 -15.44 -23.13
N LEU A 54 13.42 -14.31 -23.33
CA LEU A 54 12.43 -14.13 -24.40
C LEU A 54 12.90 -13.17 -25.50
N VAL A 55 14.10 -12.62 -25.40
CA VAL A 55 14.59 -11.58 -26.31
C VAL A 55 15.90 -12.01 -26.93
N ASP A 56 16.03 -11.81 -28.25
CA ASP A 56 17.29 -11.97 -28.93
C ASP A 56 18.33 -10.96 -28.41
N LEU A 57 19.35 -11.47 -27.74
CA LEU A 57 20.42 -10.66 -27.13
C LEU A 57 21.24 -9.92 -28.19
N ASN A 58 21.24 -10.39 -29.46
CA ASN A 58 21.95 -9.79 -30.58
C ASN A 58 21.06 -8.84 -31.41
N THR A 59 19.91 -8.45 -30.90
CA THR A 59 18.94 -7.58 -31.59
C THR A 59 19.61 -6.31 -32.15
N GLY A 60 19.22 -5.90 -33.35
CA GLY A 60 19.63 -4.60 -33.93
C GLY A 60 18.93 -3.37 -33.32
N ASN A 61 17.89 -3.56 -32.53
CA ASN A 61 17.08 -2.48 -31.95
C ASN A 61 17.81 -1.80 -30.78
N ILE A 62 18.10 -0.53 -30.91
CA ILE A 62 18.86 0.27 -29.93
C ILE A 62 18.10 0.30 -28.55
N PHE A 63 16.79 0.41 -28.56
CA PHE A 63 15.99 0.44 -27.32
C PHE A 63 16.03 -0.91 -26.58
N LEU A 64 15.93 -2.02 -27.32
CA LEU A 64 16.08 -3.35 -26.73
C LEU A 64 17.49 -3.58 -26.21
N LYS A 65 18.53 -3.16 -26.93
CA LYS A 65 19.91 -3.20 -26.44
C LYS A 65 20.08 -2.46 -25.12
N PHE A 66 19.51 -1.26 -25.00
CA PHE A 66 19.53 -0.50 -23.75
C PHE A 66 18.85 -1.28 -22.61
N LEU A 67 17.65 -1.83 -22.84
CA LEU A 67 16.95 -2.62 -21.82
C LEU A 67 17.70 -3.89 -21.42
N ILE A 68 18.32 -4.59 -22.39
CA ILE A 68 19.14 -5.77 -22.12
C ILE A 68 20.35 -5.40 -21.25
N SER A 69 21.08 -4.34 -21.62
CA SER A 69 22.25 -3.87 -20.87
C SER A 69 21.85 -3.43 -19.45
N TRP A 70 20.73 -2.72 -19.31
CA TRP A 70 20.20 -2.34 -18.01
C TRP A 70 19.83 -3.57 -17.16
N LYS A 71 19.17 -4.56 -17.75
CA LYS A 71 18.81 -5.80 -17.03
C LYS A 71 20.05 -6.58 -16.58
N GLN A 72 21.06 -6.70 -17.42
CA GLN A 72 22.32 -7.36 -17.08
C GLN A 72 23.04 -6.63 -15.94
N PHE A 73 23.11 -5.28 -15.99
CA PHE A 73 23.65 -4.47 -14.93
C PHE A 73 22.85 -4.63 -13.62
N ALA A 74 21.53 -4.61 -13.71
CA ALA A 74 20.66 -4.75 -12.55
C ALA A 74 20.81 -6.14 -11.91
N LEU A 75 20.90 -7.21 -12.68
CA LEU A 75 21.13 -8.55 -12.15
C LEU A 75 22.50 -8.69 -11.48
N ALA A 76 23.55 -8.14 -12.10
CA ALA A 76 24.89 -8.19 -11.54
C ALA A 76 25.04 -7.38 -10.23
N ASN A 77 24.18 -6.39 -9.99
CA ASN A 77 24.23 -5.50 -8.84
C ASN A 77 22.93 -5.54 -8.00
N TYR A 78 22.14 -6.62 -8.08
CA TYR A 78 20.78 -6.68 -7.54
C TYR A 78 20.72 -6.36 -6.05
N ASP A 79 21.59 -6.97 -5.24
CA ASP A 79 21.62 -6.78 -3.80
C ASP A 79 21.94 -5.32 -3.42
N VAL A 80 22.85 -4.68 -4.14
CA VAL A 80 23.22 -3.28 -3.91
C VAL A 80 22.09 -2.34 -4.33
N LEU A 81 21.45 -2.59 -5.48
CA LEU A 81 20.36 -1.76 -5.99
C LEU A 81 19.07 -1.89 -5.18
N THR A 82 18.80 -3.06 -4.61
CA THR A 82 17.61 -3.29 -3.78
C THR A 82 17.80 -2.89 -2.32
N LEU A 83 19.03 -2.66 -1.86
CA LEU A 83 19.31 -2.28 -0.47
C LEU A 83 18.53 -1.03 -0.03
N PRO A 84 18.47 0.08 -0.80
CA PRO A 84 17.66 1.25 -0.40
C PRO A 84 16.17 0.93 -0.31
N TYR A 85 15.63 0.08 -1.19
CA TYR A 85 14.25 -0.41 -1.09
C TYR A 85 14.03 -1.20 0.21
N ASN A 86 14.92 -2.14 0.53
CA ASN A 86 14.79 -2.99 1.71
C ASN A 86 14.81 -2.17 3.01
N TYR A 87 15.61 -1.10 3.08
CA TYR A 87 15.71 -0.23 4.26
C TYR A 87 14.74 0.96 4.25
N THR A 88 13.90 1.10 3.26
CA THR A 88 12.86 2.12 3.19
C THR A 88 11.48 1.46 3.12
N MET A 89 11.04 1.09 1.93
CA MET A 89 9.75 0.43 1.72
C MET A 89 9.68 -0.95 2.41
N GLY A 90 10.79 -1.69 2.43
CA GLY A 90 10.88 -2.99 3.13
C GLY A 90 10.74 -2.89 4.64
N LEU A 91 10.87 -1.70 5.24
CA LEU A 91 10.66 -1.41 6.66
C LEU A 91 9.44 -0.53 6.94
N VAL A 92 8.52 -0.40 5.98
CA VAL A 92 7.37 0.51 6.13
C VAL A 92 6.49 0.18 7.34
N GLY A 93 6.36 -1.08 7.71
CA GLY A 93 5.66 -1.50 8.93
C GLY A 93 6.34 -0.96 10.19
N LEU A 94 7.67 -1.11 10.29
CA LEU A 94 8.45 -0.61 11.41
C LEU A 94 8.37 0.91 11.54
N ILE A 95 8.51 1.62 10.44
CA ILE A 95 8.44 3.09 10.39
C ILE A 95 7.04 3.56 10.76
N SER A 96 6.00 2.85 10.29
CA SER A 96 4.60 3.15 10.63
C SER A 96 4.30 2.89 12.10
N ALA A 97 4.89 1.85 12.70
CA ALA A 97 4.75 1.59 14.14
C ALA A 97 5.26 2.75 15.00
N PHE A 98 6.35 3.40 14.58
CA PHE A 98 6.83 4.63 15.18
C PHE A 98 5.91 5.81 14.87
N GLY A 99 5.62 6.08 13.58
CA GLY A 99 4.92 7.27 13.12
C GLY A 99 3.50 7.37 13.67
N VAL A 100 2.75 6.27 13.66
CA VAL A 100 1.36 6.24 14.19
C VAL A 100 1.34 6.47 15.71
N ALA A 101 2.26 5.82 16.44
CA ALA A 101 2.37 6.03 17.88
C ALA A 101 2.81 7.46 18.21
N TYR A 102 3.73 8.02 17.44
CA TYR A 102 4.15 9.41 17.55
C TYR A 102 2.96 10.36 17.41
N CYS A 103 2.21 10.27 16.32
CA CYS A 103 1.06 11.14 16.06
C CYS A 103 -0.07 10.96 17.09
N LEU A 104 -0.33 9.73 17.54
CA LEU A 104 -1.34 9.48 18.57
C LEU A 104 -0.92 10.07 19.93
N ALA A 105 0.34 9.86 20.32
CA ALA A 105 0.87 10.42 21.56
C ALA A 105 0.86 11.97 21.54
N GLU A 106 1.21 12.57 20.40
CA GLU A 106 1.15 14.03 20.19
C GLU A 106 -0.29 14.54 20.35
N SER A 107 -1.30 13.84 19.81
CA SER A 107 -2.71 14.19 19.94
C SER A 107 -3.20 14.16 21.40
N TYR A 108 -2.53 13.40 22.27
CA TYR A 108 -2.76 13.34 23.72
C TYR A 108 -1.84 14.29 24.51
N LYS A 109 -1.03 15.12 23.81
CA LYS A 109 -0.05 16.03 24.42
C LYS A 109 1.01 15.28 25.27
N MET A 110 1.29 14.05 24.91
CA MET A 110 2.34 13.23 25.50
C MET A 110 3.68 13.46 24.76
N LYS A 111 4.78 12.94 25.27
CA LYS A 111 6.09 13.02 24.62
C LYS A 111 6.16 12.08 23.44
N ALA A 112 5.72 12.55 22.29
CA ALA A 112 5.52 11.76 21.07
C ALA A 112 6.72 10.87 20.68
N SER A 113 7.95 11.40 20.72
CA SER A 113 9.17 10.65 20.37
C SER A 113 9.41 9.44 21.28
N VAL A 114 9.19 9.58 22.57
CA VAL A 114 9.37 8.48 23.54
C VAL A 114 8.38 7.35 23.26
N TYR A 115 7.11 7.66 23.09
CA TYR A 115 6.07 6.65 22.86
C TYR A 115 6.12 6.06 21.45
N GLY A 116 6.61 6.82 20.47
CA GLY A 116 6.96 6.29 19.16
C GLY A 116 8.04 5.21 19.23
N ILE A 117 9.13 5.46 19.99
CA ILE A 117 10.20 4.48 20.20
C ILE A 117 9.68 3.25 20.97
N ILE A 118 8.89 3.44 22.02
CA ILE A 118 8.30 2.32 22.79
C ILE A 118 7.49 1.41 21.86
N SER A 119 6.62 1.99 21.05
CA SER A 119 5.82 1.25 20.07
C SER A 119 6.67 0.50 19.06
N MET A 120 7.67 1.16 18.49
CA MET A 120 8.59 0.56 17.52
C MET A 120 9.33 -0.64 18.10
N CYS A 121 9.87 -0.52 19.33
CA CYS A 121 10.55 -1.62 20.00
C CYS A 121 9.59 -2.79 20.30
N THR A 122 8.38 -2.49 20.77
CA THR A 122 7.38 -3.51 21.06
C THR A 122 6.93 -4.24 19.79
N PHE A 123 6.76 -3.49 18.68
CA PHE A 123 6.47 -4.06 17.37
C PHE A 123 7.59 -5.01 16.91
N LEU A 124 8.86 -4.60 17.02
CA LEU A 124 10.00 -5.44 16.66
C LEU A 124 9.99 -6.78 17.42
N MET A 125 9.69 -6.77 18.72
CA MET A 125 9.63 -7.99 19.54
C MET A 125 8.56 -8.98 19.04
N VAL A 126 7.47 -8.49 18.49
CA VAL A 126 6.35 -9.31 18.00
C VAL A 126 6.54 -9.72 16.54
N ALA A 127 6.98 -8.79 15.70
CA ALA A 127 7.00 -8.94 14.24
C ALA A 127 8.33 -9.50 13.71
N ALA A 128 9.43 -9.34 14.47
CA ALA A 128 10.78 -9.68 14.04
C ALA A 128 11.55 -10.48 15.11
N PRO A 129 11.05 -11.66 15.51
CA PRO A 129 11.74 -12.49 16.48
C PRO A 129 13.14 -12.87 15.96
N LEU A 130 14.10 -12.95 16.89
CA LEU A 130 15.45 -13.43 16.58
C LEU A 130 15.38 -14.91 16.22
N LYS A 131 15.93 -15.26 15.06
CA LYS A 131 16.11 -16.64 14.61
C LYS A 131 17.56 -16.80 14.18
N ASP A 132 18.26 -17.74 14.80
CA ASP A 132 19.68 -18.04 14.55
C ASP A 132 20.58 -16.79 14.65
N GLY A 133 20.26 -15.87 15.58
CA GLY A 133 21.00 -14.62 15.79
C GLY A 133 20.68 -13.50 14.80
N ALA A 134 19.81 -13.73 13.83
CA ALA A 134 19.39 -12.72 12.85
C ALA A 134 17.95 -12.27 13.11
N ILE A 135 17.66 -11.00 12.76
CA ILE A 135 16.32 -10.43 12.78
C ILE A 135 15.57 -10.86 11.51
N THR A 136 14.39 -11.46 11.68
CA THR A 136 13.53 -11.78 10.53
C THR A 136 12.84 -10.52 9.99
N MET A 137 12.97 -10.26 8.69
CA MET A 137 12.39 -9.05 8.08
C MET A 137 10.96 -9.26 7.56
N SER A 138 10.42 -10.47 7.59
CA SER A 138 9.17 -10.85 6.92
C SER A 138 7.96 -9.96 7.25
N TYR A 139 7.88 -9.45 8.49
CA TYR A 139 6.77 -8.60 8.94
C TYR A 139 7.18 -7.16 9.25
N LEU A 140 8.39 -6.73 8.86
CA LEU A 140 8.82 -5.34 9.05
C LEU A 140 8.34 -4.41 7.93
N GLY A 141 8.04 -4.98 6.77
CA GLY A 141 7.53 -4.30 5.59
C GLY A 141 5.99 -4.20 5.53
N ALA A 142 5.48 -4.21 4.31
CA ALA A 142 4.05 -4.10 4.02
C ALA A 142 3.21 -5.23 4.65
N ASP A 143 3.73 -6.45 4.68
CA ASP A 143 3.03 -7.61 5.27
C ASP A 143 2.78 -7.46 6.77
N GLY A 144 3.64 -6.72 7.48
CA GLY A 144 3.48 -6.43 8.90
C GLY A 144 2.76 -5.11 9.20
N LEU A 145 2.39 -4.33 8.19
CA LEU A 145 1.84 -2.99 8.38
C LEU A 145 0.59 -2.99 9.26
N PHE A 146 -0.34 -3.92 9.03
CA PHE A 146 -1.56 -4.01 9.84
C PHE A 146 -1.28 -4.33 11.31
N VAL A 147 -0.31 -5.22 11.55
CA VAL A 147 0.16 -5.53 12.91
C VAL A 147 0.78 -4.29 13.55
N ALA A 148 1.58 -3.53 12.79
CA ALA A 148 2.20 -2.28 13.24
C ALA A 148 1.15 -1.24 13.67
N LEU A 149 0.09 -1.07 12.88
CA LEU A 149 -1.02 -0.15 13.22
C LEU A 149 -1.71 -0.56 14.53
N ILE A 150 -2.03 -1.83 14.71
CA ILE A 150 -2.67 -2.34 15.92
C ILE A 150 -1.76 -2.12 17.13
N ILE A 151 -0.50 -2.56 17.04
CA ILE A 151 0.47 -2.46 18.14
C ILE A 151 0.70 -1.00 18.52
N SER A 152 0.84 -0.10 17.53
CA SER A 152 1.08 1.32 17.81
C SER A 152 -0.06 1.96 18.60
N LEU A 153 -1.30 1.70 18.21
CA LEU A 153 -2.47 2.23 18.92
C LEU A 153 -2.55 1.67 20.35
N ILE A 154 -2.43 0.35 20.50
CA ILE A 154 -2.49 -0.32 21.83
C ILE A 154 -1.34 0.16 22.70
N SER A 155 -0.13 0.28 22.17
CA SER A 155 1.07 0.72 22.89
C SER A 155 0.89 2.12 23.47
N VAL A 156 0.33 3.08 22.69
CA VAL A 156 0.09 4.45 23.17
C VAL A 156 -1.02 4.47 24.21
N GLU A 157 -2.11 3.70 24.04
CA GLU A 157 -3.18 3.65 25.02
C GLU A 157 -2.72 3.05 26.35
N ILE A 158 -1.93 1.96 26.32
CA ILE A 158 -1.29 1.43 27.54
C ILE A 158 -0.43 2.52 28.17
N SER A 159 0.45 3.14 27.39
CA SER A 159 1.35 4.19 27.88
C SER A 159 0.59 5.37 28.49
N ARG A 160 -0.51 5.78 27.88
CA ARG A 160 -1.38 6.86 28.37
C ARG A 160 -1.98 6.54 29.73
N VAL A 161 -2.54 5.33 29.87
CA VAL A 161 -3.12 4.89 31.13
C VAL A 161 -2.07 4.82 32.24
N VAL A 162 -0.89 4.30 31.91
CA VAL A 162 0.24 4.17 32.86
C VAL A 162 0.77 5.53 33.26
N SER A 163 1.06 6.41 32.29
CA SER A 163 1.62 7.74 32.56
C SER A 163 0.66 8.67 33.31
N ASN A 164 -0.64 8.42 33.26
CA ASN A 164 -1.62 9.16 34.05
C ASN A 164 -1.75 8.64 35.50
N ARG A 165 -1.33 7.41 35.76
CA ARG A 165 -1.44 6.77 37.09
C ARG A 165 -0.13 6.70 37.85
N ILE A 166 0.98 6.56 37.13
CA ILE A 166 2.32 6.36 37.70
C ILE A 166 3.21 7.49 37.20
N VAL A 167 3.37 8.54 37.99
CA VAL A 167 4.25 9.67 37.68
C VAL A 167 5.26 9.81 38.78
N PHE A 168 6.53 9.71 38.39
CA PHE A 168 7.64 10.03 39.29
C PHE A 168 7.93 11.54 39.21
N THR A 169 7.77 12.22 40.33
CA THR A 169 8.09 13.64 40.47
C THR A 169 9.47 13.79 41.05
N PHE A 170 10.27 14.68 40.46
CA PHE A 170 11.62 14.99 40.87
C PHE A 170 11.74 16.47 41.24
N PRO A 171 12.69 16.86 42.10
CA PRO A 171 13.01 18.26 42.36
C PRO A 171 13.39 18.99 41.05
N ASP A 172 13.14 20.32 40.99
CA ASP A 172 13.44 21.15 39.81
C ASP A 172 14.92 21.16 39.42
N SER A 173 15.84 20.77 40.32
CA SER A 173 17.26 20.60 40.05
C SER A 173 17.58 19.41 39.16
N VAL A 174 16.64 18.46 38.96
CA VAL A 174 16.85 17.29 38.10
C VAL A 174 16.53 17.65 36.66
N PRO A 175 17.47 17.42 35.71
CA PRO A 175 17.22 17.71 34.30
C PRO A 175 15.98 16.97 33.78
N SER A 176 15.20 17.65 32.96
CA SER A 176 13.97 17.11 32.37
C SER A 176 14.19 15.83 31.56
N ALA A 177 15.38 15.64 31.00
CA ALA A 177 15.78 14.42 30.32
C ALA A 177 15.75 13.19 31.24
N VAL A 178 16.26 13.34 32.49
CA VAL A 178 16.28 12.27 33.49
C VAL A 178 14.88 11.95 33.96
N THR A 179 14.07 12.96 34.29
CA THR A 179 12.66 12.80 34.66
C THR A 179 11.88 12.05 33.56
N ASN A 180 12.09 12.40 32.30
CA ASN A 180 11.45 11.74 31.17
C ASN A 180 11.87 10.31 30.99
N PHE A 181 13.17 10.03 31.14
CA PHE A 181 13.72 8.68 31.12
C PHE A 181 13.04 7.79 32.16
N VAL A 182 13.06 8.20 33.42
CA VAL A 182 12.43 7.40 34.50
C VAL A 182 10.95 7.20 34.28
N ASN A 183 10.20 8.26 33.87
CA ASN A 183 8.76 8.15 33.60
C ASN A 183 8.43 7.31 32.35
N SER A 184 9.39 7.03 31.46
CA SER A 184 9.19 6.15 30.31
C SER A 184 9.41 4.67 30.63
N LEU A 185 10.09 4.31 31.74
CA LEU A 185 10.41 2.93 32.08
C LEU A 185 9.15 2.09 32.35
N MET A 186 8.18 2.61 33.11
CA MET A 186 6.96 1.87 33.40
C MET A 186 6.08 1.64 32.17
N PRO A 187 5.78 2.66 31.33
CA PRO A 187 5.12 2.43 30.05
C PRO A 187 5.81 1.39 29.16
N LEU A 188 7.14 1.43 29.06
CA LEU A 188 7.90 0.45 28.28
C LEU A 188 7.75 -0.97 28.85
N ALA A 189 7.97 -1.13 30.16
CA ALA A 189 7.85 -2.44 30.82
C ALA A 189 6.46 -3.05 30.64
N LEU A 190 5.40 -2.25 30.83
CA LEU A 190 4.02 -2.72 30.65
C LEU A 190 3.66 -3.01 29.19
N ASN A 191 4.19 -2.26 28.23
CA ASN A 191 4.03 -2.60 26.82
C ASN A 191 4.64 -3.98 26.50
N ILE A 192 5.85 -4.25 26.99
CA ILE A 192 6.49 -5.56 26.80
C ILE A 192 5.65 -6.66 27.46
N ILE A 193 5.26 -6.50 28.72
CA ILE A 193 4.50 -7.51 29.45
C ILE A 193 3.15 -7.79 28.76
N VAL A 194 2.41 -6.76 28.36
CA VAL A 194 1.07 -6.92 27.80
C VAL A 194 1.13 -7.38 26.35
N ILE A 195 1.86 -6.69 25.48
CA ILE A 195 1.80 -6.95 24.03
C ILE A 195 2.67 -8.17 23.67
N TYR A 196 3.91 -8.19 24.13
CA TYR A 196 4.78 -9.34 23.86
C TYR A 196 4.32 -10.58 24.64
N GLY A 197 3.85 -10.41 25.88
CA GLY A 197 3.24 -11.49 26.66
C GLY A 197 2.00 -12.07 25.96
N ALA A 198 1.12 -11.22 25.41
CA ALA A 198 -0.01 -11.70 24.60
C ALA A 198 0.45 -12.50 23.38
N ASN A 199 1.50 -12.04 22.68
CA ASN A 199 2.06 -12.79 21.57
C ASN A 199 2.58 -14.18 22.01
N LEU A 200 3.27 -14.28 23.15
CA LEU A 200 3.75 -15.57 23.69
C LEU A 200 2.59 -16.50 24.03
N ILE A 201 1.52 -15.97 24.64
CA ILE A 201 0.30 -16.75 24.94
C ILE A 201 -0.34 -17.25 23.64
N LEU A 202 -0.46 -16.41 22.63
CA LEU A 202 -1.01 -16.80 21.31
C LEU A 202 -0.17 -17.90 20.67
N VAL A 203 1.16 -17.79 20.72
CA VAL A 203 2.07 -18.85 20.23
C VAL A 203 1.88 -20.15 21.01
N ALA A 204 1.79 -20.08 22.34
CA ALA A 204 1.59 -21.28 23.17
C ALA A 204 0.25 -21.98 22.92
N LEU A 205 -0.84 -21.21 22.69
CA LEU A 205 -2.19 -21.76 22.49
C LEU A 205 -2.46 -22.19 21.04
N SER A 206 -1.94 -21.50 20.06
CA SER A 206 -2.28 -21.70 18.63
C SER A 206 -1.10 -22.18 17.77
N GLY A 207 0.13 -22.20 18.30
CA GLY A 207 1.35 -22.45 17.53
C GLY A 207 1.70 -21.33 16.54
N LYS A 208 0.95 -20.22 16.52
CA LYS A 208 1.13 -19.13 15.57
C LYS A 208 1.42 -17.80 16.28
N SER A 209 2.37 -17.03 15.75
CA SER A 209 2.61 -15.67 16.23
C SER A 209 1.44 -14.73 15.92
N MET A 210 1.37 -13.61 16.63
CA MET A 210 0.33 -12.59 16.40
C MET A 210 0.27 -12.12 14.93
N PRO A 211 1.38 -11.81 14.23
CA PRO A 211 1.35 -11.52 12.81
C PRO A 211 0.74 -12.65 11.98
N ASN A 212 1.16 -13.89 12.23
CA ASN A 212 0.63 -15.05 11.52
C ASN A 212 -0.87 -15.27 11.75
N LEU A 213 -1.36 -15.03 12.98
CA LEU A 213 -2.79 -15.15 13.28
C LEU A 213 -3.60 -14.08 12.57
N ILE A 214 -3.16 -12.83 12.64
CA ILE A 214 -3.82 -11.72 11.94
C ILE A 214 -3.88 -12.03 10.44
N MET A 215 -2.75 -12.43 9.83
CA MET A 215 -2.70 -12.79 8.42
C MET A 215 -3.56 -14.03 8.13
N SER A 216 -3.51 -15.08 8.94
CA SER A 216 -4.32 -16.29 8.72
C SER A 216 -5.82 -16.05 8.85
N PHE A 217 -6.24 -15.06 9.64
CA PHE A 217 -7.65 -14.66 9.75
C PHE A 217 -8.11 -13.89 8.49
N LEU A 218 -7.21 -13.16 7.89
CA LEU A 218 -7.48 -12.43 6.64
C LEU A 218 -7.40 -13.34 5.39
N THR A 219 -6.56 -14.38 5.44
CA THR A 219 -6.30 -15.29 4.31
C THR A 219 -7.48 -16.23 3.94
N PRO A 220 -8.27 -16.86 4.85
CA PRO A 220 -9.34 -17.78 4.47
C PRO A 220 -10.51 -17.13 3.74
N ALA A 221 -10.69 -15.82 3.90
CA ALA A 221 -11.65 -15.07 3.10
C ALA A 221 -11.36 -15.18 1.57
N ILE A 222 -10.23 -15.76 1.21
CA ILE A 222 -9.61 -15.61 -0.11
C ILE A 222 -9.35 -16.95 -0.82
N SER A 223 -9.45 -18.10 -0.16
CA SER A 223 -9.39 -19.40 -0.82
C SER A 223 -10.68 -19.66 -1.61
N GLY A 224 -10.68 -19.31 -2.85
CA GLY A 224 -11.85 -19.41 -3.76
C GLY A 224 -11.84 -18.36 -4.87
N VAL A 225 -10.72 -17.68 -5.03
CA VAL A 225 -10.60 -16.40 -5.75
C VAL A 225 -10.49 -16.50 -7.27
N ASP A 226 -10.62 -17.67 -7.90
CA ASP A 226 -10.58 -17.77 -9.37
C ASP A 226 -11.90 -17.34 -10.06
N ASN A 227 -12.68 -16.49 -9.37
CA ASN A 227 -13.95 -15.97 -9.85
C ASN A 227 -13.90 -14.44 -9.91
N VAL A 228 -14.35 -13.84 -11.00
CA VAL A 228 -14.37 -12.40 -11.21
C VAL A 228 -15.08 -11.64 -10.08
N TRP A 229 -16.19 -12.16 -9.59
CA TRP A 229 -16.97 -11.55 -8.51
C TRP A 229 -16.21 -11.55 -7.17
N MET A 230 -15.54 -12.68 -6.87
CA MET A 230 -14.68 -12.76 -5.68
C MET A 230 -13.49 -11.83 -5.81
N PHE A 231 -12.86 -11.77 -6.98
CA PHE A 231 -11.75 -10.87 -7.26
C PHE A 231 -12.16 -9.40 -7.09
N MET A 232 -13.34 -9.01 -7.64
CA MET A 232 -13.94 -7.69 -7.39
C MET A 232 -14.20 -7.44 -5.90
N GLY A 233 -14.74 -8.43 -5.19
CA GLY A 233 -15.02 -8.33 -3.76
C GLY A 233 -13.75 -8.10 -2.92
N ILE A 234 -12.65 -8.74 -3.27
CA ILE A 234 -11.35 -8.57 -2.62
C ILE A 234 -10.82 -7.14 -2.83
N TYR A 235 -10.87 -6.65 -4.08
CA TYR A 235 -10.43 -5.29 -4.36
C TYR A 235 -11.34 -4.24 -3.73
N LEU A 236 -12.65 -4.49 -3.70
CA LEU A 236 -13.60 -3.64 -2.99
C LEU A 236 -13.28 -3.61 -1.48
N PHE A 237 -13.05 -4.77 -0.87
CA PHE A 237 -12.62 -4.89 0.53
C PHE A 237 -11.30 -4.16 0.77
N SER A 238 -10.29 -4.37 -0.07
CA SER A 238 -9.01 -3.66 -0.02
C SER A 238 -9.19 -2.14 -0.04
N ASN A 239 -10.02 -1.64 -0.95
CA ASN A 239 -10.25 -0.20 -1.09
C ASN A 239 -11.10 0.38 0.03
N ILE A 240 -12.02 -0.39 0.62
CA ILE A 240 -12.72 -0.01 1.85
C ILE A 240 -11.71 0.19 2.99
N LEU A 241 -10.75 -0.71 3.15
CA LEU A 241 -9.69 -0.55 4.16
C LEU A 241 -8.86 0.71 3.92
N TRP A 242 -8.51 1.00 2.67
CA TRP A 242 -7.83 2.24 2.30
C TRP A 242 -8.60 3.50 2.68
N MET A 243 -9.93 3.50 2.61
CA MET A 243 -10.76 4.63 3.06
C MET A 243 -10.59 4.92 4.56
N PHE A 244 -10.22 3.92 5.35
CA PHE A 244 -9.93 4.05 6.79
C PHE A 244 -8.43 4.25 7.08
N GLY A 245 -7.61 4.53 6.08
CA GLY A 245 -6.16 4.73 6.22
C GLY A 245 -5.37 3.44 6.40
N ILE A 246 -6.00 2.28 6.21
CA ILE A 246 -5.35 0.98 6.27
C ILE A 246 -4.91 0.59 4.86
N ASN A 247 -3.64 0.21 4.67
CA ASN A 247 -3.19 -0.28 3.36
C ASN A 247 -3.83 -1.63 3.04
N GLY A 248 -5.04 -1.57 2.47
CA GLY A 248 -5.79 -2.76 2.10
C GLY A 248 -5.09 -3.57 1.01
N SER A 249 -4.34 -2.91 0.12
CA SER A 249 -3.58 -3.61 -0.92
C SER A 249 -2.54 -4.55 -0.33
N SER A 250 -1.79 -4.14 0.70
CA SER A 250 -0.81 -4.99 1.37
C SER A 250 -1.44 -6.22 2.04
N ILE A 251 -2.69 -6.11 2.50
CA ILE A 251 -3.41 -7.20 3.15
C ILE A 251 -3.84 -8.26 2.13
N VAL A 252 -4.36 -7.84 0.98
CA VAL A 252 -4.86 -8.77 -0.05
C VAL A 252 -3.77 -9.23 -1.01
N PHE A 253 -2.67 -8.47 -1.13
CA PHE A 253 -1.58 -8.72 -2.08
C PHE A 253 -1.03 -10.15 -2.04
N PRO A 254 -0.64 -10.74 -0.88
CA PRO A 254 -0.03 -12.06 -0.84
C PRO A 254 -0.89 -13.12 -1.54
N ILE A 255 -2.20 -12.98 -1.46
CA ILE A 255 -3.17 -13.94 -1.97
C ILE A 255 -3.45 -13.70 -3.43
N VAL A 256 -3.80 -12.46 -3.77
CA VAL A 256 -4.09 -12.09 -5.17
C VAL A 256 -2.84 -12.29 -6.04
N PHE A 257 -1.66 -11.99 -5.49
CA PHE A 257 -0.40 -12.16 -6.19
C PHE A 257 -0.02 -13.64 -6.37
N ALA A 258 -0.20 -14.47 -5.33
CA ALA A 258 0.05 -15.91 -5.42
C ALA A 258 -0.86 -16.58 -6.47
N LEU A 259 -2.16 -16.23 -6.47
CA LEU A 259 -3.10 -16.68 -7.50
C LEU A 259 -2.68 -16.18 -8.90
N GLY A 260 -2.33 -14.90 -9.00
CA GLY A 260 -1.89 -14.30 -10.25
C GLY A 260 -0.66 -15.00 -10.83
N ILE A 261 0.34 -15.35 -10.00
CA ILE A 261 1.53 -16.12 -10.42
C ILE A 261 1.13 -17.52 -10.88
N ALA A 262 0.32 -18.24 -10.11
CA ALA A 262 -0.11 -19.60 -10.44
C ALA A 262 -0.83 -19.64 -11.79
N ASN A 263 -1.78 -18.74 -12.00
CA ASN A 263 -2.54 -18.64 -13.24
C ASN A 263 -1.69 -18.15 -14.44
N THR A 264 -0.75 -17.23 -14.19
CA THR A 264 0.20 -16.80 -15.23
C THR A 264 1.15 -17.95 -15.61
N GLY A 265 1.61 -18.75 -14.65
CA GLY A 265 2.42 -19.94 -14.89
C GLY A 265 1.67 -20.99 -15.70
N LEU A 266 0.42 -21.29 -15.35
CA LEU A 266 -0.46 -22.19 -16.10
C LEU A 266 -0.64 -21.71 -17.55
N ASN A 267 -0.88 -20.43 -17.76
CA ASN A 267 -0.96 -19.86 -19.10
C ASN A 267 0.36 -19.99 -19.85
N GLY A 268 1.51 -19.79 -19.18
CA GLY A 268 2.84 -19.98 -19.76
C GLY A 268 3.10 -21.43 -20.20
N GLU A 269 2.69 -22.42 -19.41
CA GLU A 269 2.78 -23.83 -19.77
C GLU A 269 1.92 -24.14 -21.01
N LEU A 270 0.69 -23.61 -21.06
CA LEU A 270 -0.17 -23.80 -22.24
C LEU A 270 0.43 -23.21 -23.49
N VAL A 271 0.98 -22.00 -23.41
CA VAL A 271 1.66 -21.35 -24.55
C VAL A 271 2.88 -22.15 -25.00
N ASN A 272 3.68 -22.68 -24.08
CA ASN A 272 4.82 -23.55 -24.41
C ASN A 272 4.39 -24.86 -25.11
N LEU A 273 3.17 -25.33 -24.84
CA LEU A 273 2.57 -26.49 -25.53
C LEU A 273 1.85 -26.10 -26.83
N GLY A 274 1.95 -24.85 -27.27
CA GLY A 274 1.27 -24.34 -28.47
C GLY A 274 -0.26 -24.23 -28.31
N LYS A 275 -0.74 -24.12 -27.05
CA LYS A 275 -2.17 -23.97 -26.71
C LYS A 275 -2.47 -22.53 -26.26
N ASP A 276 -3.72 -22.13 -26.43
CA ASP A 276 -4.15 -20.81 -25.96
C ASP A 276 -4.22 -20.75 -24.43
N PRO A 277 -3.85 -19.59 -23.82
CA PRO A 277 -4.04 -19.34 -22.42
C PRO A 277 -5.51 -19.40 -22.01
N THR A 278 -5.80 -19.93 -20.83
CA THR A 278 -7.19 -20.12 -20.35
C THR A 278 -7.50 -19.42 -19.03
N ALA A 279 -6.48 -19.17 -18.20
CA ALA A 279 -6.65 -18.58 -16.88
C ALA A 279 -6.73 -17.05 -16.97
N ILE A 280 -7.95 -16.50 -16.71
CA ILE A 280 -8.20 -15.05 -16.81
C ILE A 280 -7.71 -14.30 -15.57
N MET A 281 -7.82 -14.87 -14.36
CA MET A 281 -7.37 -14.24 -13.11
C MET A 281 -5.84 -14.34 -12.95
N ASN A 282 -5.10 -13.92 -13.96
CA ASN A 282 -3.64 -13.87 -14.03
C ASN A 282 -3.08 -12.54 -13.53
N LEU A 283 -1.76 -12.36 -13.50
CA LEU A 283 -1.10 -11.13 -13.05
C LEU A 283 -1.52 -9.88 -13.84
N GLN A 284 -1.84 -10.02 -15.11
CA GLN A 284 -2.29 -8.89 -15.92
C GLN A 284 -3.66 -8.36 -15.45
N MET A 285 -4.59 -9.24 -15.04
CA MET A 285 -5.85 -8.81 -14.41
C MET A 285 -5.60 -7.98 -13.15
N PHE A 286 -4.60 -8.39 -12.35
CA PHE A 286 -4.12 -7.64 -11.22
C PHE A 286 -3.65 -6.21 -11.62
N ARG A 287 -2.93 -6.09 -12.75
CA ARG A 287 -2.49 -4.78 -13.26
C ARG A 287 -3.65 -3.89 -13.71
N TYR A 288 -4.68 -4.48 -14.32
CA TYR A 288 -5.90 -3.72 -14.68
C TYR A 288 -6.63 -3.17 -13.46
N ALA A 289 -6.66 -3.93 -12.36
CA ALA A 289 -7.28 -3.50 -11.11
C ALA A 289 -6.50 -2.39 -10.39
N LEU A 290 -5.19 -2.27 -10.62
CA LEU A 290 -4.29 -1.34 -9.92
C LEU A 290 -3.65 -0.28 -10.84
N LEU A 291 -4.35 0.14 -11.89
CA LEU A 291 -3.82 1.13 -12.83
C LEU A 291 -3.66 2.50 -12.15
N GLY A 292 -2.43 2.86 -11.84
CA GLY A 292 -2.12 4.01 -10.98
C GLY A 292 -2.26 3.72 -9.49
N GLY A 293 -2.22 2.45 -9.09
CA GLY A 293 -2.36 1.98 -7.71
C GLY A 293 -3.79 1.65 -7.29
N ALA A 294 -4.02 1.47 -6.00
CA ALA A 294 -5.34 1.20 -5.45
C ALA A 294 -6.36 2.24 -5.93
N GLY A 295 -7.59 1.80 -6.20
CA GLY A 295 -8.65 2.68 -6.71
C GLY A 295 -8.53 3.08 -8.18
N ASN A 296 -7.53 2.56 -8.91
CA ASN A 296 -7.28 2.96 -10.32
C ASN A 296 -7.12 4.48 -10.49
N THR A 297 -6.26 5.08 -9.68
CA THR A 297 -6.19 6.53 -9.45
C THR A 297 -5.42 7.31 -10.53
N LEU A 298 -4.86 6.67 -11.57
CA LEU A 298 -4.09 7.39 -12.60
C LEU A 298 -4.94 8.43 -13.34
N GLY A 299 -6.23 8.13 -13.61
CA GLY A 299 -7.17 9.10 -14.16
C GLY A 299 -7.40 10.32 -13.26
N LEU A 300 -7.48 10.10 -11.94
CA LEU A 300 -7.58 11.17 -10.96
C LEU A 300 -6.29 12.03 -10.94
N VAL A 301 -5.11 11.39 -10.99
CA VAL A 301 -3.82 12.11 -11.09
C VAL A 301 -3.81 13.06 -12.28
N LEU A 302 -4.26 12.61 -13.45
CA LEU A 302 -4.32 13.47 -14.66
C LEU A 302 -5.28 14.65 -14.49
N LEU A 303 -6.41 14.46 -13.81
CA LEU A 303 -7.33 15.54 -13.47
C LEU A 303 -6.71 16.54 -12.50
N MET A 304 -6.03 16.04 -11.47
CA MET A 304 -5.37 16.87 -10.45
C MET A 304 -4.26 17.73 -11.06
N CYS A 305 -3.47 17.22 -12.00
CA CYS A 305 -2.43 18.00 -12.68
C CYS A 305 -2.97 19.25 -13.39
N ARG A 306 -4.26 19.23 -13.78
CA ARG A 306 -4.95 20.32 -14.47
C ARG A 306 -5.84 21.14 -13.54
N SER A 307 -5.75 20.91 -12.23
CA SER A 307 -6.55 21.64 -11.24
C SER A 307 -6.17 23.12 -11.20
N LYS A 308 -7.17 23.96 -10.92
CA LYS A 308 -6.99 25.40 -10.63
C LYS A 308 -6.40 25.64 -9.22
N SER A 309 -6.58 24.72 -8.28
CA SER A 309 -5.94 24.76 -6.96
C SER A 309 -4.45 24.44 -7.12
N LYS A 310 -3.59 25.31 -6.60
CA LYS A 310 -2.13 25.10 -6.60
C LYS A 310 -1.75 23.88 -5.76
N HIS A 311 -2.43 23.68 -4.66
CA HIS A 311 -2.21 22.55 -3.77
C HIS A 311 -2.49 21.21 -4.49
N ILE A 312 -3.71 21.08 -5.06
CA ILE A 312 -4.12 19.86 -5.78
C ILE A 312 -3.19 19.62 -6.99
N SER A 313 -2.88 20.67 -7.76
CA SER A 313 -2.03 20.54 -8.96
C SER A 313 -0.60 20.10 -8.61
N SER A 314 -0.05 20.60 -7.51
CA SER A 314 1.29 20.17 -7.05
C SER A 314 1.32 18.69 -6.67
N ILE A 315 0.33 18.20 -5.91
CA ILE A 315 0.19 16.79 -5.56
C ILE A 315 0.02 15.95 -6.83
N GLY A 316 -0.85 16.37 -7.77
CA GLY A 316 -1.05 15.69 -9.03
C GLY A 316 0.26 15.49 -9.81
N ARG A 317 1.06 16.55 -9.96
CA ARG A 317 2.35 16.49 -10.66
C ARG A 317 3.37 15.59 -9.97
N LEU A 318 3.44 15.61 -8.65
CA LEU A 318 4.30 14.71 -7.87
C LEU A 318 3.88 13.24 -8.02
N SER A 319 2.59 13.00 -8.25
CA SER A 319 2.01 11.66 -8.34
C SER A 319 2.05 11.04 -9.74
N ILE A 320 2.44 11.78 -10.80
CA ILE A 320 2.44 11.24 -12.19
C ILE A 320 3.39 10.05 -12.32
N VAL A 321 4.66 10.24 -11.96
CA VAL A 321 5.68 9.20 -12.15
C VAL A 321 5.39 7.97 -11.28
N PRO A 322 5.15 8.10 -9.97
CA PRO A 322 4.70 6.96 -9.16
C PRO A 322 3.43 6.31 -9.71
N GLY A 323 2.42 7.09 -10.09
CA GLY A 323 1.14 6.59 -10.62
C GLY A 323 1.29 5.78 -11.91
N ILE A 324 2.15 6.20 -12.83
CA ILE A 324 2.48 5.44 -14.04
C ILE A 324 3.05 4.06 -13.69
N CYS A 325 3.76 3.94 -12.56
CA CYS A 325 4.34 2.70 -12.05
C CYS A 325 3.42 1.93 -11.08
N GLY A 326 2.17 2.35 -10.93
CA GLY A 326 1.19 1.67 -10.06
C GLY A 326 1.31 2.01 -8.58
N ILE A 327 1.98 3.12 -8.23
CA ILE A 327 2.20 3.59 -6.86
C ILE A 327 1.33 4.83 -6.64
N ASN A 328 0.43 4.79 -5.67
CA ASN A 328 -0.51 5.89 -5.41
C ASN A 328 -0.45 6.48 -4.00
N GLU A 329 0.49 6.10 -3.18
CA GLU A 329 0.68 6.64 -1.84
C GLU A 329 0.76 8.19 -1.84
N PRO A 330 1.44 8.85 -2.79
CA PRO A 330 1.46 10.31 -2.83
C PRO A 330 0.07 10.95 -2.98
N ILE A 331 -0.84 10.32 -3.73
CA ILE A 331 -2.20 10.82 -3.92
C ILE A 331 -3.11 10.42 -2.76
N MET A 332 -2.91 9.23 -2.19
CA MET A 332 -3.71 8.73 -1.08
C MET A 332 -3.60 9.62 0.16
N PHE A 333 -2.40 10.09 0.43
CA PHE A 333 -2.09 10.90 1.60
C PHE A 333 -2.02 12.40 1.29
N GLY A 334 -1.59 12.78 0.10
CA GLY A 334 -1.46 14.18 -0.31
C GLY A 334 -2.80 14.84 -0.67
N ALA A 335 -3.67 14.16 -1.43
CA ALA A 335 -5.05 14.59 -1.65
C ALA A 335 -5.93 13.65 -0.85
N PRO A 336 -6.26 13.94 0.42
CA PRO A 336 -6.75 12.92 1.33
C PRO A 336 -7.96 12.17 0.72
N ILE A 337 -7.67 11.08 -0.02
CA ILE A 337 -8.68 10.11 -0.46
C ILE A 337 -9.17 9.37 0.79
N VAL A 338 -8.23 9.10 1.69
CA VAL A 338 -8.51 8.57 3.02
C VAL A 338 -9.48 9.51 3.73
N LEU A 339 -10.61 8.95 4.17
CA LEU A 339 -11.70 9.64 4.85
C LEU A 339 -12.39 10.75 4.02
N ASN A 340 -12.18 10.79 2.71
CA ASN A 340 -12.86 11.73 1.82
C ASN A 340 -14.12 11.08 1.19
N PRO A 341 -15.32 11.45 1.62
CA PRO A 341 -16.54 10.79 1.13
C PRO A 341 -16.81 11.04 -0.36
N ILE A 342 -16.28 12.12 -0.92
CA ILE A 342 -16.48 12.49 -2.33
C ILE A 342 -15.62 11.61 -3.24
N LEU A 343 -14.31 11.54 -2.97
CA LEU A 343 -13.38 10.76 -3.77
C LEU A 343 -13.44 9.26 -3.49
N SER A 344 -13.98 8.84 -2.35
CA SER A 344 -14.15 7.43 -1.99
C SER A 344 -15.07 6.68 -2.95
N ILE A 345 -16.12 7.31 -3.48
CA ILE A 345 -17.07 6.65 -4.38
C ILE A 345 -16.36 6.14 -5.65
N PRO A 346 -15.71 7.00 -6.46
CA PRO A 346 -15.01 6.54 -7.64
C PRO A 346 -13.83 5.63 -7.30
N PHE A 347 -13.18 5.82 -6.15
CA PHE A 347 -12.10 4.97 -5.65
C PHE A 347 -12.55 3.52 -5.41
N LEU A 348 -13.75 3.30 -4.93
CA LEU A 348 -14.33 1.96 -4.74
C LEU A 348 -14.82 1.35 -6.06
N VAL A 349 -15.45 2.16 -6.91
CA VAL A 349 -16.16 1.68 -8.10
C VAL A 349 -15.21 1.40 -9.27
N MET A 350 -14.16 2.23 -9.46
CA MET A 350 -13.31 2.15 -10.64
C MET A 350 -12.55 0.81 -10.79
N PRO A 351 -11.97 0.20 -9.73
CA PRO A 351 -11.36 -1.12 -9.86
C PRO A 351 -12.34 -2.21 -10.25
N CYS A 352 -13.59 -2.15 -9.74
CA CYS A 352 -14.63 -3.10 -10.13
C CYS A 352 -14.95 -2.98 -11.63
N ILE A 353 -15.05 -1.76 -12.15
CA ILE A 353 -15.22 -1.49 -13.59
C ILE A 353 -14.03 -2.08 -14.36
N SER A 354 -12.80 -1.82 -13.93
CA SER A 354 -11.58 -2.29 -14.62
C SER A 354 -11.47 -3.81 -14.62
N ILE A 355 -11.77 -4.47 -13.49
CA ILE A 355 -11.79 -5.93 -13.37
C ILE A 355 -12.88 -6.51 -14.29
N GLY A 356 -14.09 -5.95 -14.27
CA GLY A 356 -15.20 -6.43 -15.11
C GLY A 356 -14.92 -6.29 -16.60
N LEU A 357 -14.41 -5.12 -17.02
CA LEU A 357 -14.01 -4.90 -18.41
C LEU A 357 -12.83 -5.77 -18.79
N GLY A 358 -11.80 -5.89 -17.92
CA GLY A 358 -10.64 -6.75 -18.15
C GLY A 358 -11.03 -8.21 -18.32
N TYR A 359 -11.95 -8.72 -17.47
CA TYR A 359 -12.51 -10.05 -17.60
C TYR A 359 -13.22 -10.25 -18.95
N LEU A 360 -14.07 -9.30 -19.32
CA LEU A 360 -14.82 -9.36 -20.57
C LEU A 360 -13.91 -9.39 -21.79
N VAL A 361 -12.95 -8.45 -21.89
CA VAL A 361 -12.07 -8.34 -23.06
C VAL A 361 -11.09 -9.51 -23.19
N GLN A 362 -10.63 -10.09 -22.07
CA GLN A 362 -9.84 -11.32 -22.10
C GLN A 362 -10.70 -12.52 -22.51
N LYS A 363 -11.91 -12.63 -21.98
CA LYS A 363 -12.84 -13.73 -22.29
C LYS A 363 -13.24 -13.80 -23.76
N ILE A 364 -13.45 -12.64 -24.39
CA ILE A 364 -13.80 -12.55 -25.84
C ILE A 364 -12.56 -12.55 -26.75
N GLY A 365 -11.35 -12.63 -26.21
CA GLY A 365 -10.10 -12.66 -26.98
C GLY A 365 -9.70 -11.31 -27.60
N LEU A 366 -10.30 -10.19 -27.17
CA LEU A 366 -9.93 -8.85 -27.67
C LEU A 366 -8.53 -8.45 -27.23
N VAL A 367 -8.10 -8.88 -26.04
CA VAL A 367 -6.74 -8.76 -25.51
C VAL A 367 -6.21 -10.11 -25.08
N SER A 368 -4.90 -10.30 -25.16
CA SER A 368 -4.26 -11.54 -24.74
C SER A 368 -4.27 -11.70 -23.23
N MET A 369 -4.44 -12.94 -22.75
CA MET A 369 -4.26 -13.26 -21.33
C MET A 369 -2.77 -13.28 -20.99
N GLY A 370 -2.43 -12.76 -19.81
CA GLY A 370 -1.05 -12.74 -19.34
C GLY A 370 -0.50 -14.14 -19.10
N TYR A 371 0.66 -14.42 -19.68
CA TYR A 371 1.40 -15.68 -19.53
C TYR A 371 2.87 -15.46 -19.13
N ILE A 372 3.28 -14.20 -19.03
CA ILE A 372 4.62 -13.80 -18.57
C ILE A 372 4.48 -13.07 -17.24
N VAL A 373 5.33 -13.46 -16.28
CA VAL A 373 5.43 -12.75 -15.00
C VAL A 373 6.22 -11.47 -15.23
N ASP A 374 5.52 -10.34 -15.28
CA ASP A 374 6.12 -9.03 -15.46
C ASP A 374 6.76 -8.50 -14.16
N PRO A 375 7.83 -7.70 -14.25
CA PRO A 375 8.41 -7.05 -13.08
C PRO A 375 7.41 -6.08 -12.45
N SER A 376 7.26 -6.16 -11.13
CA SER A 376 6.41 -5.23 -10.39
C SER A 376 6.96 -3.79 -10.44
N PHE A 377 6.06 -2.79 -10.31
CA PHE A 377 6.42 -1.36 -10.23
C PHE A 377 7.09 -0.78 -11.48
N THR A 378 6.91 -1.41 -12.63
CA THR A 378 7.30 -0.83 -13.92
C THR A 378 6.17 0.04 -14.49
N PRO A 379 6.45 0.93 -15.46
CA PRO A 379 5.39 1.71 -16.12
C PRO A 379 4.29 0.82 -16.70
N PHE A 380 3.03 1.24 -16.57
CA PHE A 380 1.86 0.44 -16.97
C PHE A 380 1.94 -0.06 -18.43
N PHE A 381 2.48 0.75 -19.34
CA PHE A 381 2.63 0.36 -20.75
C PHE A 381 3.65 -0.78 -20.93
N ALA A 382 4.70 -0.81 -20.09
CA ALA A 382 5.66 -1.92 -20.09
C ALA A 382 5.01 -3.18 -19.47
N GLN A 383 4.29 -3.05 -18.35
CA GLN A 383 3.55 -4.15 -17.74
C GLN A 383 2.54 -4.76 -18.73
N GLY A 384 1.73 -3.90 -19.38
CA GLY A 384 0.72 -4.35 -20.35
C GLY A 384 1.32 -5.08 -21.53
N PHE A 385 2.44 -4.58 -22.09
CA PHE A 385 3.11 -5.23 -23.19
C PHE A 385 3.79 -6.55 -22.77
N LEU A 386 4.59 -6.50 -21.72
CA LEU A 386 5.42 -7.65 -21.32
C LEU A 386 4.60 -8.83 -20.79
N SER A 387 3.41 -8.58 -20.24
CA SER A 387 2.58 -9.66 -19.68
C SER A 387 2.17 -10.74 -20.71
N ALA A 388 2.09 -10.37 -22.00
CA ALA A 388 1.72 -11.26 -23.08
C ALA A 388 2.40 -10.93 -24.43
N LEU A 389 3.38 -10.01 -24.43
CA LEU A 389 4.03 -9.44 -25.62
C LEU A 389 3.04 -8.90 -26.66
N ASP A 390 1.95 -8.31 -26.18
CA ASP A 390 0.84 -7.86 -27.01
C ASP A 390 0.50 -6.38 -26.75
N ILE A 391 0.60 -5.57 -27.79
CA ILE A 391 0.31 -4.14 -27.74
C ILE A 391 -1.18 -3.83 -27.43
N ARG A 392 -2.10 -4.76 -27.74
CA ARG A 392 -3.54 -4.61 -27.44
C ARG A 392 -3.79 -4.44 -25.95
N ASN A 393 -2.97 -5.08 -25.12
CA ASN A 393 -3.04 -4.94 -23.65
C ASN A 393 -2.69 -3.52 -23.22
N VAL A 394 -1.70 -2.89 -23.84
CA VAL A 394 -1.35 -1.47 -23.57
C VAL A 394 -2.47 -0.53 -24.01
N ILE A 395 -3.02 -0.76 -25.22
CA ILE A 395 -4.15 0.04 -25.72
C ILE A 395 -5.34 -0.06 -24.75
N PHE A 396 -5.64 -1.27 -24.27
CA PHE A 396 -6.72 -1.47 -23.30
C PHE A 396 -6.45 -0.75 -21.97
N MET A 397 -5.22 -0.77 -21.46
CA MET A 397 -4.85 0.00 -20.26
C MET A 397 -5.05 1.52 -20.47
N ILE A 398 -4.73 2.04 -21.65
CA ILE A 398 -5.01 3.45 -21.99
C ILE A 398 -6.52 3.72 -21.99
N VAL A 399 -7.33 2.82 -22.55
CA VAL A 399 -8.79 2.92 -22.50
C VAL A 399 -9.29 2.94 -21.06
N LEU A 400 -8.76 2.08 -20.18
CA LEU A 400 -9.11 2.08 -18.76
C LEU A 400 -8.74 3.41 -18.07
N ILE A 401 -7.61 4.04 -18.43
CA ILE A 401 -7.23 5.36 -17.92
C ILE A 401 -8.27 6.42 -18.36
N ILE A 402 -8.70 6.40 -19.61
CA ILE A 402 -9.72 7.33 -20.12
C ILE A 402 -11.05 7.13 -19.37
N ILE A 403 -11.46 5.87 -19.15
CA ILE A 403 -12.64 5.53 -18.35
C ILE A 403 -12.47 6.05 -16.91
N SER A 404 -11.28 5.85 -16.31
CA SER A 404 -10.96 6.35 -14.99
C SER A 404 -11.09 7.88 -14.91
N VAL A 405 -10.58 8.63 -15.89
CA VAL A 405 -10.80 10.08 -15.97
C VAL A 405 -12.29 10.42 -15.97
N GLY A 406 -13.09 9.72 -16.78
CA GLY A 406 -14.55 9.94 -16.86
C GLY A 406 -15.27 9.66 -15.53
N VAL A 407 -14.93 8.55 -14.87
CA VAL A 407 -15.54 8.14 -13.59
C VAL A 407 -15.16 9.09 -12.46
N TYR A 408 -13.89 9.53 -12.39
CA TYR A 408 -13.42 10.45 -11.36
C TYR A 408 -13.86 11.90 -11.60
N TYR A 409 -14.09 12.32 -12.85
CA TYR A 409 -14.32 13.73 -13.22
C TYR A 409 -15.42 14.42 -12.41
N PRO A 410 -16.66 13.90 -12.29
CA PRO A 410 -17.74 14.61 -11.58
C PRO A 410 -17.43 14.78 -10.09
N PHE A 411 -16.80 13.77 -9.46
CA PHE A 411 -16.41 13.81 -8.04
C PHE A 411 -15.22 14.75 -7.82
N PHE A 412 -14.26 14.71 -8.74
CA PHE A 412 -13.12 15.62 -8.72
C PHE A 412 -13.53 17.08 -8.80
N LYS A 413 -14.51 17.41 -9.64
CA LYS A 413 -15.02 18.79 -9.76
C LYS A 413 -15.65 19.30 -8.46
N VAL A 414 -16.36 18.45 -7.74
CA VAL A 414 -16.92 18.82 -6.42
C VAL A 414 -15.79 19.01 -5.41
N TYR A 415 -14.81 18.09 -5.39
CA TYR A 415 -13.66 18.17 -4.51
C TYR A 415 -12.82 19.44 -4.79
N GLU A 416 -12.49 19.73 -6.06
CA GLU A 416 -11.75 20.92 -6.47
C GLU A 416 -12.45 22.21 -6.03
N LYS A 417 -13.78 22.30 -6.24
CA LYS A 417 -14.56 23.47 -5.82
C LYS A 417 -14.50 23.72 -4.32
N ASN A 418 -14.62 22.65 -3.52
CA ASN A 418 -14.56 22.76 -2.06
C ASN A 418 -13.16 23.19 -1.60
N THR A 419 -12.10 22.66 -2.21
CA THR A 419 -10.72 23.04 -1.87
C THR A 419 -10.43 24.50 -2.23
N LEU A 420 -10.88 24.96 -3.41
CA LEU A 420 -10.71 26.37 -3.82
C LEU A 420 -11.46 27.33 -2.91
N ALA A 421 -12.62 26.94 -2.37
CA ALA A 421 -13.34 27.76 -1.40
C ALA A 421 -12.53 27.91 -0.10
N ASN A 422 -11.93 26.83 0.39
CA ASN A 422 -11.08 26.84 1.60
C ASN A 422 -9.72 27.56 1.39
N GLU A 423 -9.20 27.61 0.16
CA GLU A 423 -7.99 28.39 -0.19
C GLU A 423 -8.25 29.89 -0.27
N ALA A 424 -9.50 30.30 -0.41
CA ALA A 424 -9.93 31.72 -0.53
C ALA A 424 -10.28 32.35 0.82
N GLU A 425 -10.51 31.56 1.87
CA GLU A 425 -10.66 31.97 3.26
C GLU A 425 -9.29 32.11 3.97
#